data_bcd0146123f6b4edc0e6c9555c9cf105
#
_entry.id   bcd0146123f6b4edc0e6c9555c9cf105
#
_cell.length_a   1.000
_cell.length_b   1.000
_cell.length_c   1.000
_cell.angle_alpha   90.00
_cell.angle_beta   90.00
_cell.angle_gamma   90.00
#
_symmetry.space_group_name_H-M   'P 1'
#
loop_
_entity.id
_entity.type
_entity.pdbx_description
1 polymer ?
#
loop_
_entity_poly.entity_id
_entity_poly.type
_entity_poly.pdbx_seq_one_letter_code
_entity_poly.pdbx_strand_id
1 'polypeptide(L)'
;MLDILNNIPDKRKDKNTTSLKFKTDIIDYFQDLNLKRCIEVGTNIGYSTRILSFLFNEVITIENNLDNINRAIDFNSDRDNITYLHGDVYNSTWDIEDSDVSFIDCVHTYDAVMHDIQLSLKCNVSYLIFDDYGIDREMKRAIDDFINSRSDIEVVYIGEPAGSEPRIGKPLHDFSIFLFFK
;
A
#
# COMPACT_ATOMS: atom_id res chain seq x y z
N MET A 1 -8.78 -12.66 -12.33
CA MET A 1 -7.96 -11.45 -12.48
C MET A 1 -8.72 -10.24 -13.03
N LEU A 2 -9.24 -10.29 -14.26
CA LEU A 2 -10.00 -9.16 -14.85
C LEU A 2 -11.22 -8.73 -14.02
N ASP A 3 -11.87 -9.66 -13.31
CA ASP A 3 -13.05 -9.35 -12.51
C ASP A 3 -12.75 -8.47 -11.28
N ILE A 4 -11.56 -8.59 -10.70
CA ILE A 4 -11.14 -7.73 -9.57
C ILE A 4 -11.04 -6.28 -10.04
N LEU A 5 -10.35 -6.04 -11.15
CA LEU A 5 -10.12 -4.70 -11.69
C LEU A 5 -11.41 -4.05 -12.23
N ASN A 6 -12.36 -4.84 -12.76
CA ASN A 6 -13.62 -4.32 -13.27
C ASN A 6 -14.50 -3.69 -12.18
N ASN A 7 -14.31 -4.06 -10.93
CA ASN A 7 -15.06 -3.56 -9.79
C ASN A 7 -14.37 -2.37 -9.08
N ILE A 8 -13.21 -1.94 -9.55
CA ILE A 8 -12.46 -0.84 -8.94
C ILE A 8 -12.48 0.35 -9.88
N PRO A 9 -13.13 1.45 -9.51
CA PRO A 9 -13.14 2.64 -10.34
C PRO A 9 -11.72 3.20 -10.46
N ASP A 10 -11.17 3.21 -11.67
CA ASP A 10 -9.98 4.00 -11.99
C ASP A 10 -10.39 5.46 -12.08
N LYS A 11 -10.18 6.20 -10.99
CA LYS A 11 -10.50 7.63 -10.89
C LYS A 11 -9.25 8.51 -10.92
N ARG A 12 -8.18 8.07 -11.52
CA ARG A 12 -6.94 8.83 -11.64
C ARG A 12 -7.11 10.25 -12.15
N LYS A 13 -8.04 10.48 -13.09
CA LYS A 13 -8.31 11.81 -13.63
C LYS A 13 -8.93 12.75 -12.60
N ASP A 14 -9.62 12.21 -11.60
CA ASP A 14 -10.42 12.99 -10.68
C ASP A 14 -9.89 12.95 -9.24
N LYS A 15 -9.06 11.96 -8.87
CA LYS A 15 -8.62 11.71 -7.49
C LYS A 15 -7.21 11.11 -7.43
N ASN A 16 -6.54 11.30 -6.29
CA ASN A 16 -5.29 10.64 -5.97
C ASN A 16 -5.55 9.15 -5.67
N THR A 17 -5.45 8.31 -6.68
CA THR A 17 -5.53 6.84 -6.56
C THR A 17 -4.35 6.21 -7.28
N THR A 18 -3.96 5.03 -6.85
CA THR A 18 -2.94 4.22 -7.52
C THR A 18 -3.29 3.96 -8.99
N SER A 19 -2.29 3.76 -9.85
CA SER A 19 -2.51 3.48 -11.27
C SER A 19 -3.16 2.13 -11.53
N LEU A 20 -3.78 1.99 -12.71
CA LEU A 20 -4.26 0.70 -13.17
C LEU A 20 -3.10 -0.29 -13.30
N LYS A 21 -1.94 0.18 -13.79
CA LYS A 21 -0.75 -0.66 -13.91
C LYS A 21 -0.26 -1.15 -12.54
N PHE A 22 -0.17 -0.26 -11.54
CA PHE A 22 0.19 -0.64 -10.18
C PHE A 22 -0.73 -1.75 -9.63
N LYS A 23 -2.04 -1.56 -9.79
CA LYS A 23 -3.06 -2.53 -9.39
C LYS A 23 -2.87 -3.88 -10.09
N THR A 24 -2.60 -3.84 -11.40
CA THR A 24 -2.34 -5.06 -12.19
C THR A 24 -1.08 -5.76 -11.72
N ASP A 25 0.01 -5.03 -11.53
CA ASP A 25 1.30 -5.59 -11.10
C ASP A 25 1.19 -6.26 -9.72
N ILE A 26 0.48 -5.65 -8.76
CA ILE A 26 0.22 -6.26 -7.45
C ILE A 26 -0.58 -7.55 -7.60
N ILE A 27 -1.64 -7.54 -8.40
CA ILE A 27 -2.46 -8.74 -8.61
C ILE A 27 -1.62 -9.83 -9.25
N ASP A 28 -0.89 -9.51 -10.33
CA ASP A 28 -0.07 -10.48 -11.07
C ASP A 28 1.00 -11.12 -10.18
N TYR A 29 1.57 -10.34 -9.26
CA TYR A 29 2.61 -10.84 -8.37
C TYR A 29 2.06 -11.68 -7.21
N PHE A 30 1.00 -11.22 -6.55
CA PHE A 30 0.57 -11.81 -5.28
C PHE A 30 -0.54 -12.88 -5.39
N GLN A 31 -1.32 -12.93 -6.48
CA GLN A 31 -2.48 -13.82 -6.59
C GLN A 31 -2.18 -15.31 -6.42
N ASP A 32 -0.98 -15.77 -6.78
CA ASP A 32 -0.59 -17.19 -6.75
C ASP A 32 0.29 -17.56 -5.54
N LEU A 33 0.62 -16.57 -4.68
CA LEU A 33 1.53 -16.80 -3.54
C LEU A 33 0.82 -17.39 -2.30
N ASN A 34 -0.52 -17.40 -2.29
CA ASN A 34 -1.34 -17.92 -1.17
C ASN A 34 -0.95 -17.33 0.19
N LEU A 35 -0.68 -16.03 0.23
CA LEU A 35 -0.38 -15.28 1.43
C LEU A 35 -1.65 -15.05 2.25
N LYS A 36 -1.51 -14.94 3.57
CA LYS A 36 -2.66 -14.93 4.48
C LYS A 36 -3.09 -13.53 4.86
N ARG A 37 -2.16 -12.71 5.36
CA ARG A 37 -2.49 -11.42 5.98
C ARG A 37 -1.71 -10.28 5.36
N CYS A 38 -2.41 -9.17 5.11
CA CYS A 38 -1.84 -7.91 4.69
C CYS A 38 -2.18 -6.80 5.70
N ILE A 39 -1.18 -5.98 6.04
CA ILE A 39 -1.37 -4.70 6.74
C ILE A 39 -1.36 -3.60 5.69
N GLU A 40 -2.31 -2.68 5.74
CA GLU A 40 -2.35 -1.47 4.93
C GLU A 40 -2.23 -0.24 5.85
N VAL A 41 -1.22 0.57 5.63
CA VAL A 41 -1.00 1.83 6.34
C VAL A 41 -1.45 2.97 5.44
N GLY A 42 -2.64 3.53 5.72
CA GLY A 42 -3.32 4.51 4.89
C GLY A 42 -4.46 3.91 4.06
N THR A 43 -5.66 3.85 4.66
CA THR A 43 -6.87 3.31 4.00
C THR A 43 -7.45 4.27 2.98
N ASN A 44 -7.44 5.58 3.29
CA ASN A 44 -8.18 6.59 2.53
C ASN A 44 -9.65 6.13 2.32
N ILE A 45 -10.12 6.08 1.08
CA ILE A 45 -11.50 5.65 0.74
C ILE A 45 -11.60 4.17 0.34
N GLY A 46 -10.55 3.39 0.58
CA GLY A 46 -10.57 1.93 0.52
C GLY A 46 -10.41 1.30 -0.87
N TYR A 47 -9.87 2.01 -1.85
CA TYR A 47 -9.68 1.44 -3.20
C TYR A 47 -8.55 0.40 -3.23
N SER A 48 -7.40 0.69 -2.62
CA SER A 48 -6.31 -0.26 -2.46
C SER A 48 -6.72 -1.41 -1.54
N THR A 49 -7.39 -1.08 -0.43
CA THR A 49 -7.98 -2.05 0.52
C THR A 49 -8.81 -3.10 -0.21
N ARG A 50 -9.64 -2.67 -1.19
CA ARG A 50 -10.46 -3.60 -1.97
C ARG A 50 -9.63 -4.61 -2.75
N ILE A 51 -8.55 -4.18 -3.40
CA ILE A 51 -7.65 -5.08 -4.13
C ILE A 51 -7.02 -6.08 -3.18
N LEU A 52 -6.47 -5.58 -2.07
CA LEU A 52 -5.83 -6.40 -1.06
C LEU A 52 -6.80 -7.44 -0.50
N SER A 53 -8.07 -7.09 -0.31
CA SER A 53 -9.09 -8.04 0.18
C SER A 53 -9.41 -9.20 -0.76
N PHE A 54 -9.06 -9.11 -2.04
CA PHE A 54 -9.15 -10.23 -2.98
C PHE A 54 -7.89 -11.10 -2.99
N LEU A 55 -6.74 -10.54 -2.60
CA LEU A 55 -5.45 -11.21 -2.66
C LEU A 55 -5.09 -11.92 -1.36
N PHE A 56 -5.61 -11.43 -0.23
CA PHE A 56 -5.27 -11.93 1.10
C PHE A 56 -6.51 -12.43 1.84
N ASN A 57 -6.31 -13.42 2.72
CA ASN A 57 -7.39 -13.97 3.55
C ASN A 57 -7.88 -12.94 4.59
N GLU A 58 -6.99 -12.03 5.00
CA GLU A 58 -7.28 -10.98 5.96
C GLU A 58 -6.51 -9.71 5.60
N VAL A 59 -7.18 -8.58 5.65
CA VAL A 59 -6.59 -7.24 5.51
C VAL A 59 -6.86 -6.45 6.78
N ILE A 60 -5.80 -5.95 7.40
CA ILE A 60 -5.88 -4.99 8.51
C ILE A 60 -5.48 -3.63 7.93
N THR A 61 -6.39 -2.67 7.92
CA THR A 61 -6.13 -1.34 7.37
C THR A 61 -6.25 -0.25 8.42
N ILE A 62 -5.35 0.72 8.41
CA ILE A 62 -5.18 1.74 9.43
C ILE A 62 -5.40 3.12 8.82
N GLU A 63 -6.25 3.94 9.44
CA GLU A 63 -6.60 5.28 8.97
C GLU A 63 -6.89 6.22 10.16
N ASN A 64 -6.38 7.43 10.09
CA ASN A 64 -6.60 8.44 11.14
C ASN A 64 -7.87 9.27 10.94
N ASN A 65 -8.46 9.27 9.76
CA ASN A 65 -9.67 10.01 9.43
C ASN A 65 -10.90 9.09 9.45
N LEU A 66 -11.76 9.29 10.43
CA LEU A 66 -12.97 8.47 10.60
C LEU A 66 -13.93 8.57 9.40
N ASP A 67 -14.01 9.72 8.73
CA ASP A 67 -14.86 9.87 7.54
C ASP A 67 -14.35 9.04 6.36
N ASN A 68 -13.02 8.91 6.22
CA ASN A 68 -12.41 8.03 5.25
C ASN A 68 -12.72 6.56 5.56
N ILE A 69 -12.57 6.15 6.83
CA ILE A 69 -12.93 4.78 7.27
C ILE A 69 -14.38 4.47 6.93
N ASN A 70 -15.33 5.34 7.27
CA ASN A 70 -16.75 5.12 6.99
C ASN A 70 -16.99 4.94 5.49
N ARG A 71 -16.34 5.75 4.65
CA ARG A 71 -16.44 5.63 3.20
C ARG A 71 -15.79 4.34 2.67
N ALA A 72 -14.68 3.92 3.26
CA ALA A 72 -14.01 2.66 2.90
C ALA A 72 -14.86 1.45 3.30
N ILE A 73 -15.50 1.47 4.46
CA ILE A 73 -16.45 0.44 4.90
C ILE A 73 -17.63 0.35 3.94
N ASP A 74 -18.25 1.48 3.60
CA ASP A 74 -19.38 1.52 2.66
C ASP A 74 -18.99 0.98 1.29
N PHE A 75 -17.81 1.39 0.79
CA PHE A 75 -17.30 0.96 -0.52
C PHE A 75 -16.97 -0.54 -0.56
N ASN A 76 -16.52 -1.11 0.54
CA ASN A 76 -16.13 -2.51 0.66
C ASN A 76 -17.15 -3.35 1.45
N SER A 77 -18.41 -2.93 1.52
CA SER A 77 -19.44 -3.56 2.36
C SER A 77 -19.77 -5.02 1.97
N ASP A 78 -19.37 -5.46 0.79
CA ASP A 78 -19.46 -6.83 0.31
C ASP A 78 -18.24 -7.70 0.67
N ARG A 79 -17.26 -7.14 1.41
CA ARG A 79 -16.04 -7.84 1.85
C ARG A 79 -16.10 -8.06 3.36
N ASP A 80 -15.88 -9.30 3.79
CA ASP A 80 -15.95 -9.72 5.20
C ASP A 80 -14.58 -9.97 5.84
N ASN A 81 -13.51 -9.81 5.05
CA ASN A 81 -12.14 -10.09 5.45
C ASN A 81 -11.30 -8.82 5.71
N ILE A 82 -11.93 -7.68 5.94
CA ILE A 82 -11.24 -6.41 6.21
C ILE A 82 -11.51 -5.94 7.63
N THR A 83 -10.44 -5.70 8.39
CA THR A 83 -10.48 -5.07 9.71
C THR A 83 -10.01 -3.62 9.61
N TYR A 84 -10.86 -2.68 9.99
CA TYR A 84 -10.56 -1.26 9.97
C TYR A 84 -10.13 -0.79 11.35
N LEU A 85 -8.93 -0.22 11.46
CA LEU A 85 -8.39 0.38 12.67
C LEU A 85 -8.39 1.91 12.54
N HIS A 86 -9.16 2.57 13.40
CA HIS A 86 -9.16 4.02 13.49
C HIS A 86 -8.09 4.49 14.47
N GLY A 87 -7.13 5.26 14.00
CA GLY A 87 -6.12 5.89 14.83
C GLY A 87 -4.92 6.41 14.04
N ASP A 88 -4.13 7.22 14.73
CA ASP A 88 -2.89 7.73 14.21
C ASP A 88 -1.78 6.69 14.43
N VAL A 89 -1.23 6.19 13.35
CA VAL A 89 -0.16 5.18 13.33
C VAL A 89 1.06 5.60 14.18
N TYR A 90 1.34 6.91 14.25
CA TYR A 90 2.51 7.43 14.95
C TYR A 90 2.31 7.58 16.47
N ASN A 91 1.06 7.64 16.92
CA ASN A 91 0.71 7.90 18.30
C ASN A 91 0.00 6.73 19.01
N SER A 92 -0.21 5.63 18.29
CA SER A 92 -0.93 4.46 18.80
C SER A 92 -0.01 3.25 18.86
N THR A 93 -0.25 2.39 19.84
CA THR A 93 0.35 1.05 19.85
C THR A 93 -0.57 0.11 19.08
N TRP A 94 -0.04 -0.49 18.03
CA TRP A 94 -0.77 -1.48 17.26
C TRP A 94 -0.37 -2.87 17.72
N ASP A 95 -1.30 -3.60 18.32
CA ASP A 95 -1.13 -5.01 18.64
C ASP A 95 -1.59 -5.84 17.42
N ILE A 96 -0.74 -5.82 16.38
CA ILE A 96 -0.99 -6.53 15.12
C ILE A 96 -0.10 -7.75 15.10
N GLU A 97 -0.72 -8.90 14.86
CA GLU A 97 -0.03 -10.18 14.72
C GLU A 97 0.85 -10.24 13.46
N ASP A 98 1.66 -11.29 13.37
CA ASP A 98 2.50 -11.57 12.20
C ASP A 98 1.68 -11.51 10.91
N SER A 99 2.27 -10.86 9.91
CA SER A 99 1.63 -10.60 8.62
C SER A 99 2.60 -10.92 7.49
N ASP A 100 2.08 -11.23 6.30
CA ASP A 100 2.93 -11.59 5.17
C ASP A 100 3.40 -10.34 4.41
N VAL A 101 2.52 -9.36 4.31
CA VAL A 101 2.72 -8.14 3.49
C VAL A 101 2.34 -6.90 4.29
N SER A 102 3.10 -5.82 4.11
CA SER A 102 2.69 -4.47 4.49
C SER A 102 2.66 -3.58 3.25
N PHE A 103 1.52 -2.92 3.02
CA PHE A 103 1.32 -1.90 2.01
C PHE A 103 1.32 -0.52 2.68
N ILE A 104 2.25 0.35 2.29
CA ILE A 104 2.48 1.65 2.91
C ILE A 104 2.13 2.75 1.91
N ASP A 105 1.07 3.49 2.19
CA ASP A 105 0.56 4.62 1.43
C ASP A 105 -0.04 5.67 2.39
N CYS A 106 0.80 6.25 3.24
CA CYS A 106 0.34 7.16 4.28
C CYS A 106 1.05 8.52 4.20
N VAL A 107 1.83 8.92 5.20
CA VAL A 107 2.54 10.20 5.24
C VAL A 107 3.93 10.05 4.62
N HIS A 108 4.26 10.86 3.62
CA HIS A 108 5.48 10.73 2.81
C HIS A 108 6.70 11.47 3.35
N THR A 109 6.71 11.88 4.63
CA THR A 109 7.94 12.41 5.24
C THR A 109 8.92 11.29 5.54
N TYR A 110 10.21 11.58 5.51
CA TYR A 110 11.28 10.61 5.80
C TYR A 110 11.04 9.84 7.10
N ASP A 111 10.79 10.57 8.19
CA ASP A 111 10.61 9.97 9.53
C ASP A 111 9.34 9.10 9.60
N ALA A 112 8.26 9.51 8.92
CA ALA A 112 7.03 8.76 8.86
C ALA A 112 7.22 7.42 8.12
N VAL A 113 7.83 7.46 6.94
CA VAL A 113 8.11 6.24 6.15
C VAL A 113 9.03 5.29 6.92
N MET A 114 10.08 5.80 7.58
CA MET A 114 10.95 4.97 8.42
C MET A 114 10.21 4.37 9.61
N HIS A 115 9.27 5.10 10.21
CA HIS A 115 8.40 4.58 11.27
C HIS A 115 7.52 3.44 10.75
N ASP A 116 6.87 3.62 9.59
CA ASP A 116 5.98 2.62 9.01
C ASP A 116 6.74 1.34 8.61
N ILE A 117 7.97 1.49 8.10
CA ILE A 117 8.89 0.36 7.88
C ILE A 117 9.14 -0.39 9.20
N GLN A 118 9.48 0.32 10.29
CA GLN A 118 9.78 -0.30 11.58
C GLN A 118 8.55 -0.99 12.18
N LEU A 119 7.36 -0.40 12.03
CA LEU A 119 6.09 -1.01 12.44
C LEU A 119 5.87 -2.34 11.68
N SER A 120 6.02 -2.30 10.36
CA SER A 120 5.86 -3.47 9.50
C SER A 120 6.83 -4.59 9.86
N LEU A 121 8.09 -4.25 10.11
CA LEU A 121 9.09 -5.25 10.53
C LEU A 121 8.79 -5.91 11.88
N LYS A 122 8.12 -5.20 12.80
CA LYS A 122 7.65 -5.80 14.06
C LYS A 122 6.55 -6.84 13.87
N CYS A 123 5.84 -6.76 12.75
CA CYS A 123 4.82 -7.74 12.36
C CYS A 123 5.40 -8.87 11.48
N ASN A 124 6.72 -9.04 11.44
CA ASN A 124 7.43 -10.11 10.71
C ASN A 124 7.07 -10.23 9.23
N VAL A 125 6.79 -9.11 8.55
CA VAL A 125 6.40 -9.14 7.14
C VAL A 125 7.52 -9.66 6.24
N SER A 126 7.15 -10.40 5.21
CA SER A 126 8.06 -10.86 4.15
C SER A 126 8.13 -9.89 2.98
N TYR A 127 7.12 -9.03 2.82
CA TYR A 127 7.03 -8.06 1.72
C TYR A 127 6.65 -6.68 2.23
N LEU A 128 7.32 -5.65 1.71
CA LEU A 128 6.97 -4.25 1.89
C LEU A 128 6.62 -3.65 0.54
N ILE A 129 5.44 -3.11 0.39
CA ILE A 129 4.98 -2.43 -0.82
C ILE A 129 4.85 -0.94 -0.49
N PHE A 130 5.42 -0.09 -1.30
CA PHE A 130 5.33 1.36 -1.15
C PHE A 130 4.67 1.97 -2.38
N ASP A 131 3.61 2.75 -2.18
CA ASP A 131 3.10 3.64 -3.22
C ASP A 131 3.92 4.93 -3.30
N ASP A 132 3.80 5.66 -4.39
CA ASP A 132 4.40 6.99 -4.57
C ASP A 132 5.95 7.10 -4.42
N TYR A 133 6.70 5.99 -4.44
CA TYR A 133 8.18 6.01 -4.40
C TYR A 133 8.80 6.92 -5.46
N GLY A 134 8.23 7.00 -6.64
CA GLY A 134 8.73 7.84 -7.73
C GLY A 134 8.27 9.29 -7.69
N ILE A 135 7.31 9.64 -6.82
CA ILE A 135 6.69 10.97 -6.76
C ILE A 135 7.30 11.83 -5.65
N ASP A 136 7.50 11.24 -4.48
CA ASP A 136 7.93 11.98 -3.30
C ASP A 136 9.40 11.75 -2.98
N ARG A 137 10.15 12.85 -2.80
CA ARG A 137 11.60 12.78 -2.57
C ARG A 137 11.97 12.28 -1.18
N GLU A 138 11.18 12.62 -0.17
CA GLU A 138 11.45 12.20 1.20
C GLU A 138 11.14 10.71 1.36
N MET A 139 10.03 10.25 0.80
CA MET A 139 9.68 8.84 0.75
C MET A 139 10.76 8.04 0.01
N LYS A 140 11.15 8.49 -1.19
CA LYS A 140 12.23 7.85 -1.95
C LYS A 140 13.52 7.76 -1.14
N ARG A 141 13.93 8.84 -0.48
CA ARG A 141 15.14 8.88 0.35
C ARG A 141 15.07 7.86 1.49
N ALA A 142 13.95 7.80 2.21
CA ALA A 142 13.77 6.86 3.32
C ALA A 142 13.88 5.40 2.84
N ILE A 143 13.22 5.07 1.74
CA ILE A 143 13.25 3.72 1.17
C ILE A 143 14.66 3.38 0.64
N ASP A 144 15.33 4.29 -0.08
CA ASP A 144 16.69 4.07 -0.58
C ASP A 144 17.67 3.85 0.58
N ASP A 145 17.59 4.65 1.65
CA ASP A 145 18.44 4.49 2.85
C ASP A 145 18.17 3.16 3.54
N PHE A 146 16.90 2.73 3.63
CA PHE A 146 16.55 1.43 4.18
C PHE A 146 17.14 0.28 3.33
N ILE A 147 16.97 0.30 2.02
CA ILE A 147 17.53 -0.70 1.10
C ILE A 147 19.05 -0.77 1.24
N ASN A 148 19.74 0.38 1.24
CA ASN A 148 21.20 0.45 1.33
C ASN A 148 21.75 -0.03 2.68
N SER A 149 20.93 -0.04 3.73
CA SER A 149 21.29 -0.52 5.06
C SER A 149 21.28 -2.06 5.20
N ARG A 150 20.80 -2.79 4.17
CA ARG A 150 20.56 -4.23 4.22
C ARG A 150 21.09 -4.94 2.98
N SER A 151 21.49 -6.20 3.15
CA SER A 151 21.96 -7.06 2.05
C SER A 151 20.99 -8.20 1.70
N ASP A 152 19.92 -8.34 2.46
CA ASP A 152 18.92 -9.40 2.35
C ASP A 152 17.62 -8.94 1.65
N ILE A 153 17.63 -7.78 1.00
CA ILE A 153 16.48 -7.24 0.29
C ILE A 153 16.64 -7.48 -1.22
N GLU A 154 15.55 -7.90 -1.83
CA GLU A 154 15.37 -7.85 -3.28
C GLU A 154 14.32 -6.78 -3.62
N VAL A 155 14.56 -6.04 -4.70
CA VAL A 155 13.78 -4.86 -5.10
C VAL A 155 13.07 -5.14 -6.40
N VAL A 156 11.75 -4.92 -6.42
CA VAL A 156 10.94 -5.00 -7.64
C VAL A 156 10.18 -3.68 -7.84
N TYR A 157 10.31 -3.12 -9.03
CA TYR A 157 9.61 -1.89 -9.41
C TYR A 157 8.28 -2.23 -10.08
N ILE A 158 7.22 -1.57 -9.64
CA ILE A 158 5.85 -1.77 -10.11
C ILE A 158 5.18 -0.42 -10.41
N GLY A 159 4.05 -0.45 -11.09
CA GLY A 159 3.31 0.77 -11.45
C GLY A 159 3.80 1.44 -12.71
N GLU A 160 3.37 2.67 -12.95
CA GLU A 160 3.69 3.44 -14.15
C GLU A 160 5.10 4.02 -14.06
N PRO A 161 5.95 3.78 -15.07
CA PRO A 161 7.28 4.38 -15.10
C PRO A 161 7.22 5.91 -15.22
N ALA A 162 8.27 6.55 -14.74
CA ALA A 162 8.44 8.01 -14.84
C ALA A 162 8.16 8.51 -16.27
N GLY A 163 7.21 9.47 -16.41
CA GLY A 163 6.91 10.12 -17.70
C GLY A 163 5.74 9.52 -18.50
N SER A 164 4.99 8.53 -18.01
CA SER A 164 3.87 7.88 -18.73
C SER A 164 2.66 8.75 -18.65
N GLU A 165 2.08 9.50 -18.23
CA GLU A 165 0.95 10.45 -18.35
C GLU A 165 0.88 11.51 -17.23
N PRO A 166 0.57 12.76 -17.49
CA PRO A 166 0.44 13.77 -16.46
C PRO A 166 -0.85 13.63 -15.64
N ARG A 167 -0.76 13.53 -14.31
CA ARG A 167 -1.85 13.96 -13.42
C ARG A 167 -2.05 15.46 -13.58
N ILE A 168 -3.28 15.96 -13.53
CA ILE A 168 -3.56 17.39 -13.65
C ILE A 168 -2.65 18.17 -12.69
N GLY A 169 -1.64 18.85 -13.25
CA GLY A 169 -0.71 19.74 -12.53
C GLY A 169 0.52 19.10 -11.86
N LYS A 170 0.76 17.79 -12.00
CA LYS A 170 1.99 17.13 -11.51
C LYS A 170 2.48 16.09 -12.53
N PRO A 171 3.78 15.91 -12.72
CA PRO A 171 4.27 14.78 -13.50
C PRO A 171 3.85 13.48 -12.81
N LEU A 172 3.31 12.54 -13.59
CA LEU A 172 2.90 11.24 -13.11
C LEU A 172 4.08 10.32 -12.92
N HIS A 173 4.29 9.97 -11.70
CA HIS A 173 5.15 8.87 -11.34
C HIS A 173 4.51 8.16 -10.15
N ASP A 174 3.56 7.28 -10.36
CA ASP A 174 3.26 6.28 -9.36
C ASP A 174 4.17 5.06 -9.56
N PHE A 175 5.45 5.38 -9.72
CA PHE A 175 6.51 4.40 -9.71
C PHE A 175 6.63 3.91 -8.28
N SER A 176 6.03 2.80 -8.04
CA SER A 176 5.97 2.16 -6.73
C SER A 176 7.01 1.04 -6.68
N ILE A 177 7.32 0.61 -5.49
CA ILE A 177 8.36 -0.38 -5.26
C ILE A 177 7.83 -1.38 -4.24
N PHE A 178 8.13 -2.65 -4.43
CA PHE A 178 8.06 -3.60 -3.34
C PHE A 178 9.40 -4.25 -3.05
N LEU A 179 9.61 -4.55 -1.79
CA LEU A 179 10.80 -5.18 -1.26
C LEU A 179 10.40 -6.53 -0.70
N PHE A 180 11.21 -7.55 -0.93
CA PHE A 180 11.05 -8.79 -0.19
C PHE A 180 12.36 -9.22 0.47
N PHE A 181 12.23 -9.87 1.62
CA PHE A 181 13.36 -10.33 2.42
C PHE A 181 13.71 -11.77 2.00
N LYS A 182 15.01 -12.01 1.79
CA LYS A 182 15.56 -13.33 1.45
C LYS A 182 15.75 -14.19 2.68
#